data_1241b9f70917d75a1823a2ef276a4e04
#
_entry.id   1241b9f70917d75a1823a2ef276a4e04
#
_cell.length_a   1.000
_cell.length_b   1.000
_cell.length_c   1.000
_cell.angle_alpha   90.00
_cell.angle_beta   90.00
_cell.angle_gamma   90.00
#
_symmetry.space_group_name_H-M   'P 1'
#
loop_
_entity.id
_entity.type
_entity.pdbx_description
1 polymer ?
#
loop_
_entity_poly.entity_id
_entity_poly.type
_entity_poly.pdbx_seq_one_letter_code
_entity_poly.pdbx_strand_id
1 'polypeptide(L)'
;MKMLVQRVKHAKVTVDGNVTGAIEQGYLVLLGVAPEDTTEIMEKMVDKLLRLRIFSDENDKINLSLQDVGGSLLLVSQFTLYADCKHGNRPSFIKAAKP
;
A
#
# COMPACT_ATOMS: atom_id res chain seq x y z
N MET A 1 -6.29 9.92 0.76
CA MET A 1 -5.21 8.90 0.66
C MET A 1 -5.83 7.52 0.51
N LYS A 2 -5.30 6.74 -0.38
CA LYS A 2 -5.70 5.34 -0.57
C LYS A 2 -4.50 4.44 -0.40
N MET A 3 -4.69 3.33 0.27
CA MET A 3 -3.69 2.28 0.40
C MET A 3 -4.30 0.95 -0.03
N LEU A 4 -3.67 0.31 -1.00
CA LEU A 4 -3.99 -1.07 -1.36
C LEU A 4 -2.93 -1.96 -0.75
N VAL A 5 -3.33 -2.81 0.18
CA VAL A 5 -2.44 -3.64 0.98
C VAL A 5 -2.50 -5.08 0.50
N GLN A 6 -1.35 -5.65 0.16
CA GLN A 6 -1.23 -7.06 -0.18
C GLN A 6 -0.29 -7.74 0.81
N ARG A 7 -0.76 -8.83 1.38
CA ARG A 7 0.08 -9.73 2.17
C ARG A 7 0.94 -10.54 1.21
N VAL A 8 2.26 -10.51 1.40
CA VAL A 8 3.20 -11.19 0.51
C VAL A 8 4.21 -12.03 1.28
N LYS A 9 4.71 -13.09 0.64
CA LYS A 9 5.85 -13.87 1.14
C LYS A 9 7.15 -13.20 0.75
N HIS A 10 7.16 -12.51 -0.37
CA HIS A 10 8.25 -11.66 -0.85
C HIS A 10 7.71 -10.73 -1.91
N ALA A 11 8.36 -9.60 -2.10
CA ALA A 11 8.05 -8.64 -3.15
C ALA A 11 9.29 -7.84 -3.52
N LYS A 12 9.34 -7.37 -4.75
CA LYS A 12 10.40 -6.46 -5.20
C LYS A 12 9.87 -5.50 -6.24
N VAL A 13 10.49 -4.32 -6.31
CA VAL A 13 10.23 -3.32 -7.34
C VAL A 13 11.50 -3.17 -8.17
N THR A 14 11.36 -3.32 -9.47
CA THR A 14 12.45 -3.18 -10.43
C THR A 14 12.14 -2.02 -11.37
N VAL A 15 13.13 -1.14 -11.56
CA VAL A 15 13.05 0.00 -12.48
C VAL A 15 14.26 -0.06 -13.40
N ASP A 16 14.01 -0.10 -14.71
CA ASP A 16 15.06 -0.18 -15.74
C ASP A 16 16.07 -1.31 -15.50
N GLY A 17 15.57 -2.47 -15.07
CA GLY A 17 16.37 -3.64 -14.78
C GLY A 17 17.07 -3.64 -13.43
N ASN A 18 16.94 -2.58 -12.65
CA ASN A 18 17.54 -2.46 -11.32
C ASN A 18 16.49 -2.60 -10.21
N VAL A 19 16.80 -3.40 -9.20
CA VAL A 19 15.94 -3.55 -8.03
C VAL A 19 16.05 -2.29 -7.17
N THR A 20 14.95 -1.56 -7.01
CA THR A 20 14.91 -0.34 -6.20
C THR A 20 14.40 -0.60 -4.78
N GLY A 21 13.75 -1.74 -4.56
CA GLY A 21 13.29 -2.15 -3.25
C GLY A 21 12.92 -3.62 -3.27
N ALA A 22 13.15 -4.31 -2.16
CA ALA A 22 12.80 -5.72 -2.00
C ALA A 22 12.52 -6.01 -0.54
N ILE A 23 11.54 -6.88 -0.31
CA ILE A 23 11.23 -7.40 1.02
C ILE A 23 10.97 -8.91 0.95
N GLU A 24 11.12 -9.58 2.07
CA GLU A 24 10.60 -10.92 2.29
C GLU A 24 9.16 -10.82 2.79
N GLN A 25 8.74 -11.61 3.76
CA GLN A 25 7.37 -11.57 4.27
C GLN A 25 6.98 -10.17 4.75
N GLY A 26 5.79 -9.74 4.38
CA GLY A 26 5.26 -8.46 4.81
C GLY A 26 4.11 -7.96 3.96
N TYR A 27 4.04 -6.65 3.79
CA TYR A 27 3.05 -5.98 2.96
C TYR A 27 3.69 -5.31 1.76
N LEU A 28 3.11 -5.55 0.59
CA LEU A 28 3.25 -4.65 -0.55
C LEU A 28 2.09 -3.66 -0.46
N VAL A 29 2.40 -2.37 -0.38
CA VAL A 29 1.39 -1.32 -0.25
C VAL A 29 1.49 -0.38 -1.44
N LEU A 30 0.42 -0.30 -2.21
CA LEU A 30 0.26 0.71 -3.24
C LEU A 30 -0.39 1.94 -2.62
N LEU A 31 0.26 3.08 -2.75
CA LEU A 31 -0.14 4.32 -2.08
C LEU A 31 -0.59 5.36 -3.09
N GLY A 32 -1.83 5.82 -2.97
CA GLY A 32 -2.36 6.96 -3.69
C GLY A 32 -2.53 8.14 -2.75
N VAL A 33 -2.06 9.31 -3.15
CA VAL A 33 -2.16 10.55 -2.39
C VAL A 33 -3.06 11.53 -3.13
N ALA A 34 -4.01 12.13 -2.42
CA ALA A 34 -4.87 13.19 -2.95
C ALA A 34 -4.31 14.57 -2.55
N PRO A 35 -4.62 15.64 -3.31
CA PRO A 35 -4.12 16.98 -3.00
C PRO A 35 -4.52 17.50 -1.62
N GLU A 36 -5.69 17.07 -1.12
CA GLU A 36 -6.22 17.47 0.18
C GLU A 36 -5.69 16.64 1.37
N ASP A 37 -4.86 15.64 1.12
CA ASP A 37 -4.31 14.81 2.19
C ASP A 37 -3.31 15.58 3.03
N THR A 38 -3.41 15.40 4.34
CA THR A 38 -2.56 16.06 5.34
C THR A 38 -1.63 15.04 6.00
N THR A 39 -0.61 15.54 6.69
CA THR A 39 0.27 14.71 7.51
C THR A 39 -0.52 13.95 8.58
N GLU A 40 -1.55 14.57 9.15
CA GLU A 40 -2.41 13.95 10.15
C GLU A 40 -3.16 12.74 9.58
N ILE A 41 -3.71 12.87 8.37
CA ILE A 41 -4.37 11.75 7.67
C ILE A 41 -3.37 10.62 7.43
N MET A 42 -2.16 10.95 6.97
CA MET A 42 -1.09 9.98 6.72
C MET A 42 -0.74 9.22 8.00
N GLU A 43 -0.55 9.93 9.11
CA GLU A 43 -0.18 9.30 10.38
C GLU A 43 -1.25 8.32 10.86
N LYS A 44 -2.53 8.69 10.74
CA LYS A 44 -3.65 7.80 11.10
C LYS A 44 -3.68 6.56 10.24
N MET A 45 -3.45 6.70 8.94
CA MET A 45 -3.47 5.56 8.02
C MET A 45 -2.26 4.64 8.24
N VAL A 46 -1.08 5.18 8.49
CA VAL A 46 0.11 4.39 8.81
C VAL A 46 -0.07 3.62 10.11
N ASP A 47 -0.62 4.27 11.14
CA ASP A 47 -0.92 3.62 12.41
C ASP A 47 -1.89 2.44 12.21
N LYS A 48 -2.94 2.66 11.44
CA LYS A 48 -3.91 1.61 11.11
C LYS A 48 -3.25 0.46 10.35
N LEU A 49 -2.41 0.79 9.37
CA LEU A 49 -1.68 -0.21 8.56
C LEU A 49 -0.81 -1.11 9.45
N LEU A 50 -0.10 -0.53 10.40
CA LEU A 50 0.78 -1.27 11.29
C LEU A 50 0.01 -2.16 12.28
N ARG A 51 -1.25 -1.82 12.56
CA ARG A 51 -2.10 -2.57 13.49
C ARG A 51 -3.00 -3.60 12.82
N LEU A 52 -3.09 -3.60 11.49
CA LEU A 52 -3.89 -4.60 10.79
C LEU A 52 -3.40 -6.01 11.11
N ARG A 53 -4.34 -6.89 11.42
CA ARG A 53 -4.08 -8.27 11.82
C ARG A 53 -4.54 -9.22 10.72
N ILE A 54 -3.82 -9.21 9.60
CA ILE A 54 -4.20 -9.95 8.40
C ILE A 54 -3.28 -11.11 8.04
N PHE A 55 -2.27 -11.39 8.86
CA PHE A 55 -1.47 -12.60 8.71
C PHE A 55 -2.13 -13.77 9.46
N SER A 56 -2.03 -14.95 8.87
CA SER A 56 -2.59 -16.16 9.47
C SER A 56 -1.79 -16.57 10.71
N ASP A 57 -2.52 -16.96 11.77
CA ASP A 57 -1.92 -17.54 12.97
C ASP A 57 -1.75 -19.07 12.81
N GLU A 58 -1.31 -19.73 13.86
CA GLU A 58 -1.10 -21.19 13.87
C GLU A 58 -2.39 -22.00 13.66
N ASN A 59 -3.55 -21.39 13.88
CA ASN A 59 -4.86 -21.99 13.62
C ASN A 59 -5.43 -21.63 12.25
N ASP A 60 -4.60 -21.03 11.37
CA ASP A 60 -4.96 -20.56 10.05
C ASP A 60 -6.08 -19.50 10.05
N LYS A 61 -6.15 -18.73 11.12
CA LYS A 61 -7.08 -17.59 11.24
C LYS A 61 -6.33 -16.28 11.03
N ILE A 62 -6.97 -15.35 10.35
CA ILE A 62 -6.43 -13.99 10.15
C ILE A 62 -6.39 -13.29 11.49
N ASN A 63 -5.22 -13.13 12.08
CA ASN A 63 -5.07 -12.66 13.45
C ASN A 63 -3.78 -11.91 13.76
N LEU A 64 -2.70 -12.13 13.01
CA LEU A 64 -1.40 -11.56 13.34
C LEU A 64 -1.15 -10.26 12.58
N SER A 65 -0.52 -9.30 13.26
CA SER A 65 -0.09 -8.04 12.66
C SER A 65 1.27 -8.19 11.97
N LEU A 66 1.66 -7.15 11.22
CA LEU A 66 2.98 -7.08 10.59
C LEU A 66 4.10 -7.25 11.63
N GLN A 67 3.97 -6.60 12.77
CA GLN A 67 4.96 -6.67 13.86
C GLN A 67 5.04 -8.07 14.45
N ASP A 68 3.90 -8.75 14.61
CA ASP A 68 3.86 -10.12 15.17
C ASP A 68 4.66 -11.11 14.33
N VAL A 69 4.65 -10.94 13.01
CA VAL A 69 5.37 -11.84 12.09
C VAL A 69 6.77 -11.34 11.73
N GLY A 70 7.18 -10.20 12.29
CA GLY A 70 8.48 -9.61 11.97
C GLY A 70 8.60 -9.18 10.51
N GLY A 71 7.48 -8.78 9.90
CA GLY A 71 7.42 -8.46 8.49
C GLY A 71 7.94 -7.07 8.14
N SER A 72 8.10 -6.84 6.85
CA SER A 72 8.56 -5.58 6.29
C SER A 72 7.50 -4.94 5.40
N LEU A 73 7.68 -3.67 5.08
CA LEU A 73 6.81 -2.93 4.18
C LEU A 73 7.55 -2.57 2.91
N LEU A 74 6.90 -2.76 1.77
CA LEU A 74 7.35 -2.21 0.50
C LEU A 74 6.28 -1.24 0.00
N LEU A 75 6.59 0.05 0.05
CA LEU A 75 5.67 1.12 -0.36
C LEU A 75 5.95 1.52 -1.80
N VAL A 76 4.90 1.54 -2.61
CA VAL A 76 4.97 1.99 -4.00
C VAL A 76 3.92 3.08 -4.22
N SER A 77 4.36 4.24 -4.65
CA SER A 77 3.45 5.31 -5.01
C SER A 77 2.72 4.96 -6.30
N GLN A 78 1.39 5.06 -6.28
CA GLN A 78 0.54 4.67 -7.41
C GLN A 78 -0.64 5.64 -7.57
N PHE A 79 -0.48 6.67 -8.38
CA PHE A 79 -1.51 7.69 -8.59
C PHE A 79 -2.77 7.13 -9.26
N THR A 80 -2.66 6.02 -10.00
CA THR A 80 -3.79 5.40 -10.69
C THR A 80 -4.85 4.84 -9.74
N LEU A 81 -4.58 4.77 -8.42
CA LEU A 81 -5.59 4.46 -7.41
C LEU A 81 -6.72 5.51 -7.38
N TYR A 82 -6.46 6.72 -7.89
CA TYR A 82 -7.45 7.79 -8.02
C TYR A 82 -7.99 7.94 -9.44
N ALA A 83 -7.91 6.88 -10.25
CA ALA A 83 -8.51 6.89 -11.59
C ALA A 83 -10.02 7.05 -11.49
N ASP A 84 -10.58 8.00 -12.24
CA ASP A 84 -12.00 8.24 -12.35
C ASP A 84 -12.45 7.89 -13.77
N CYS A 85 -13.29 6.87 -13.91
CA CYS A 85 -13.77 6.36 -15.18
C CYS A 85 -15.28 6.63 -15.38
N LYS A 86 -15.88 7.53 -14.61
CA LYS A 86 -17.32 7.82 -14.65
C LYS A 86 -17.78 8.43 -15.98
N HIS A 87 -16.90 9.17 -16.66
CA HIS A 87 -17.22 9.96 -17.84
C HIS A 87 -16.62 9.38 -19.12
N GLY A 88 -16.64 8.06 -19.27
CA GLY A 88 -16.17 7.39 -20.47
C GLY A 88 -15.04 6.40 -20.17
N ASN A 89 -14.35 5.96 -21.22
CA ASN A 89 -13.34 4.91 -21.13
C ASN A 89 -11.93 5.45 -20.88
N ARG A 90 -11.76 6.76 -20.87
CA ARG A 90 -10.47 7.39 -20.55
C ARG A 90 -10.44 7.77 -19.08
N PRO A 91 -9.55 7.16 -18.28
CA PRO A 91 -9.47 7.50 -16.86
C PRO A 91 -9.02 8.95 -16.63
N SER A 92 -9.61 9.60 -15.64
CA SER A 92 -9.17 10.90 -15.16
C SER A 92 -8.42 10.73 -13.84
N PHE A 93 -7.34 11.48 -13.66
CA PHE A 93 -6.50 11.46 -12.48
C PHE A 93 -6.50 12.80 -11.73
N ILE A 94 -7.52 13.63 -11.96
CA ILE A 94 -7.64 14.94 -11.31
C ILE A 94 -7.63 14.83 -9.79
N LYS A 95 -8.15 13.72 -9.24
CA LYS A 95 -8.22 13.48 -7.80
C LYS A 95 -6.90 13.04 -7.18
N ALA A 96 -5.88 12.74 -7.98
CA ALA A 96 -4.56 12.39 -7.49
C ALA A 96 -3.72 13.65 -7.24
N ALA A 97 -2.87 13.61 -6.20
CA ALA A 97 -1.90 14.66 -5.97
C ALA A 97 -0.84 14.64 -7.09
N LYS A 98 -0.35 15.83 -7.44
CA LYS A 98 0.75 15.95 -8.39
C LYS A 98 2.06 15.44 -7.76
N PRO A 99 2.98 14.93 -8.59
CA PRO A 99 4.28 14.50 -8.09
C PRO A 99 5.04 15.61 -7.38
#